data_af56868ec30c8c06b478076920e32b81
#
_entry.id   af56868ec30c8c06b478076920e32b81
#
_cell.length_a   1.000
_cell.length_b   1.000
_cell.length_c   1.000
_cell.angle_alpha   90.00
_cell.angle_beta   90.00
_cell.angle_gamma   90.00
#
_symmetry.space_group_name_H-M   'P 1'
#
loop_
_entity.id
_entity.type
_entity.pdbx_description
1 polymer ?
#
loop_
_entity_poly.entity_id
_entity_poly.type
_entity_poly.pdbx_seq_one_letter_code
_entity_poly.pdbx_strand_id
1 'polypeptide(L)'
;MTKDFADFLDALNREGAAYVVIGGMAVLALIPYRTTRDLDILIEPTPENARRVRDAVRKWGGFEPEYDIRDFLSGDILSFGGLLRVEVHSAVPGVTWERVWNSREAGEFRGVSTSFASLDDLIAMKQATGRREKDMPDLARLRKLKKRRGG
;
A
#
# COMPACT_ATOMS: atom_id res chain seq x y z
N MET A 1 6.76 -14.20 -18.23
CA MET A 1 6.42 -12.88 -17.69
C MET A 1 6.36 -12.96 -16.17
N THR A 2 7.25 -12.24 -15.50
CA THR A 2 7.29 -12.23 -14.03
C THR A 2 6.17 -11.32 -13.52
N LYS A 3 5.20 -11.92 -12.82
CA LYS A 3 4.10 -11.17 -12.18
C LYS A 3 4.56 -10.68 -10.82
N ASP A 4 5.51 -9.75 -10.81
CA ASP A 4 6.06 -9.21 -9.57
C ASP A 4 5.33 -7.92 -9.13
N PHE A 5 5.78 -7.34 -8.02
CA PHE A 5 5.16 -6.13 -7.47
C PHE A 5 5.37 -4.92 -8.39
N ALA A 6 6.50 -4.83 -9.07
CA ALA A 6 6.75 -3.76 -10.03
C ALA A 6 5.75 -3.83 -11.19
N ASP A 7 5.46 -5.02 -11.68
CA ASP A 7 4.45 -5.22 -12.73
C ASP A 7 3.06 -4.78 -12.25
N PHE A 8 2.71 -5.07 -11.01
CA PHE A 8 1.43 -4.66 -10.45
C PHE A 8 1.33 -3.13 -10.33
N LEU A 9 2.39 -2.50 -9.82
CA LEU A 9 2.43 -1.04 -9.69
C LEU A 9 2.37 -0.36 -11.07
N ASP A 10 3.06 -0.92 -12.06
CA ASP A 10 2.97 -0.45 -13.44
C ASP A 10 1.55 -0.57 -13.98
N ALA A 11 0.86 -1.67 -13.71
CA ALA A 11 -0.53 -1.85 -14.13
C ALA A 11 -1.45 -0.81 -13.50
N LEU A 12 -1.27 -0.51 -12.20
CA LEU A 12 -2.02 0.56 -11.53
C LEU A 12 -1.79 1.92 -12.21
N ASN A 13 -0.54 2.22 -12.51
CA ASN A 13 -0.18 3.49 -13.18
C ASN A 13 -0.82 3.58 -14.58
N ARG A 14 -0.80 2.51 -15.35
CA ARG A 14 -1.39 2.46 -16.69
C ARG A 14 -2.90 2.65 -16.66
N GLU A 15 -3.57 2.14 -15.63
CA GLU A 15 -5.02 2.31 -15.45
C GLU A 15 -5.37 3.69 -14.89
N GLY A 16 -4.39 4.49 -14.49
CA GLY A 16 -4.64 5.78 -13.87
C GLY A 16 -5.23 5.67 -12.47
N ALA A 17 -4.97 4.57 -11.76
CA ALA A 17 -5.50 4.34 -10.42
C ALA A 17 -4.83 5.28 -9.40
N ALA A 18 -5.61 5.80 -8.47
CA ALA A 18 -5.11 6.56 -7.33
C ALA A 18 -4.85 5.59 -6.17
N TYR A 19 -3.59 5.47 -5.78
CA TYR A 19 -3.16 4.57 -4.72
C TYR A 19 -1.90 5.10 -4.03
N VAL A 20 -1.67 4.62 -2.81
CA VAL A 20 -0.45 4.90 -2.06
C VAL A 20 0.04 3.58 -1.45
N VAL A 21 1.33 3.29 -1.60
CA VAL A 21 1.93 2.10 -0.96
C VAL A 21 2.03 2.34 0.54
N ILE A 22 1.52 1.39 1.31
CA ILE A 22 1.52 1.41 2.77
C ILE A 22 2.18 0.11 3.28
N GLY A 23 2.13 -0.12 4.57
CA GLY A 23 2.58 -1.38 5.17
C GLY A 23 4.07 -1.63 5.03
N GLY A 24 4.45 -2.91 5.03
CA GLY A 24 5.84 -3.34 5.06
C GLY A 24 6.70 -2.84 3.91
N MET A 25 6.14 -2.74 2.72
CA MET A 25 6.89 -2.26 1.55
C MET A 25 7.22 -0.76 1.67
N ALA A 26 6.30 0.04 2.23
CA ALA A 26 6.56 1.46 2.50
C ALA A 26 7.59 1.62 3.63
N VAL A 27 7.51 0.81 4.67
CA VAL A 27 8.51 0.79 5.75
C VAL A 27 9.88 0.42 5.20
N LEU A 28 9.95 -0.57 4.30
CA LEU A 28 11.19 -1.00 3.68
C LEU A 28 11.86 0.13 2.88
N ALA A 29 11.07 0.99 2.25
CA ALA A 29 11.61 2.16 1.52
C ALA A 29 12.35 3.14 2.45
N LEU A 30 11.99 3.17 3.73
CA LEU A 30 12.60 4.03 4.75
C LEU A 30 13.63 3.30 5.60
N ILE A 31 13.43 2.01 5.82
CA ILE A 31 14.25 1.15 6.70
C ILE A 31 14.69 -0.07 5.90
N PRO A 32 15.87 -0.05 5.27
CA PRO A 32 16.27 -1.07 4.29
C PRO A 32 16.52 -2.46 4.87
N TYR A 33 16.57 -2.61 6.18
CA TYR A 33 16.82 -3.91 6.81
C TYR A 33 15.55 -4.72 7.07
N ARG A 34 14.38 -4.12 6.81
CA ARG A 34 13.13 -4.82 6.97
C ARG A 34 12.85 -5.68 5.74
N THR A 35 12.31 -6.87 5.96
CA THR A 35 11.86 -7.75 4.87
C THR A 35 10.33 -7.84 4.87
N THR A 36 9.75 -8.03 3.70
CA THR A 36 8.32 -8.23 3.54
C THR A 36 8.04 -9.05 2.29
N ARG A 37 6.95 -9.82 2.31
CA ARG A 37 6.48 -10.61 1.18
C ARG A 37 5.17 -10.07 0.59
N ASP A 38 4.59 -9.07 1.23
CA ASP A 38 3.31 -8.50 0.84
C ASP A 38 3.50 -7.08 0.37
N LEU A 39 2.77 -6.72 -0.67
CA LEU A 39 2.62 -5.33 -1.09
C LEU A 39 1.24 -4.88 -0.66
N ASP A 40 1.19 -3.86 0.20
CA ASP A 40 -0.06 -3.26 0.66
C ASP A 40 -0.24 -1.91 0.00
N ILE A 41 -1.42 -1.67 -0.55
CA ILE A 41 -1.79 -0.36 -1.08
C ILE A 41 -3.08 0.12 -0.45
N LEU A 42 -3.17 1.43 -0.22
CA LEU A 42 -4.40 2.12 0.12
C LEU A 42 -4.90 2.79 -1.16
N ILE A 43 -6.17 2.63 -1.49
CA ILE A 43 -6.76 3.19 -2.71
C ILE A 43 -7.77 4.28 -2.39
N GLU A 44 -7.97 5.21 -3.31
CA GLU A 44 -9.09 6.14 -3.22
C GLU A 44 -10.39 5.36 -3.29
N PRO A 45 -11.26 5.48 -2.27
CA PRO A 45 -12.46 4.66 -2.17
C PRO A 45 -13.64 5.25 -2.96
N THR A 46 -13.48 5.34 -4.27
CA THR A 46 -14.54 5.77 -5.19
C THR A 46 -14.83 4.66 -6.19
N PRO A 47 -16.09 4.56 -6.69
CA PRO A 47 -16.42 3.51 -7.67
C PRO A 47 -15.55 3.56 -8.92
N GLU A 48 -15.26 4.75 -9.44
CA GLU A 48 -14.41 4.91 -10.62
C GLU A 48 -13.00 4.37 -10.37
N ASN A 49 -12.40 4.78 -9.24
CA ASN A 49 -11.05 4.32 -8.91
C ASN A 49 -11.02 2.82 -8.60
N ALA A 50 -12.04 2.30 -7.94
CA ALA A 50 -12.18 0.86 -7.68
C ALA A 50 -12.16 0.05 -8.98
N ARG A 51 -12.82 0.53 -10.04
CA ARG A 51 -12.79 -0.12 -11.36
C ARG A 51 -11.38 -0.12 -11.94
N ARG A 52 -10.66 0.98 -11.82
CA ARG A 52 -9.27 1.09 -12.30
C ARG A 52 -8.36 0.12 -11.57
N VAL A 53 -8.49 0.01 -10.26
CA VAL A 53 -7.71 -0.92 -9.44
C VAL A 53 -8.07 -2.36 -9.80
N ARG A 54 -9.36 -2.68 -9.93
CA ARG A 54 -9.82 -4.02 -10.32
C ARG A 54 -9.27 -4.42 -11.69
N ASP A 55 -9.30 -3.50 -12.64
CA ASP A 55 -8.75 -3.73 -13.99
C ASP A 55 -7.24 -3.97 -13.94
N ALA A 56 -6.52 -3.24 -13.09
CA ALA A 56 -5.09 -3.45 -12.90
C ALA A 56 -4.80 -4.85 -12.34
N VAL A 57 -5.56 -5.30 -11.34
CA VAL A 57 -5.45 -6.65 -10.79
C VAL A 57 -5.69 -7.70 -11.88
N ARG A 58 -6.74 -7.52 -12.66
CA ARG A 58 -7.08 -8.44 -13.75
C ARG A 58 -5.96 -8.55 -14.78
N LYS A 59 -5.42 -7.42 -15.21
CA LYS A 59 -4.34 -7.39 -16.21
C LYS A 59 -3.03 -7.96 -15.66
N TRP A 60 -2.71 -7.61 -14.42
CA TRP A 60 -1.51 -8.13 -13.76
C TRP A 60 -1.62 -9.64 -13.51
N GLY A 61 -2.75 -10.09 -12.98
CA GLY A 61 -2.95 -11.49 -12.61
C GLY A 61 -3.25 -12.41 -13.76
N GLY A 62 -3.83 -11.90 -14.84
CA GLY A 62 -4.31 -12.73 -15.94
C GLY A 62 -5.54 -13.57 -15.57
N PHE A 63 -6.30 -13.13 -14.56
CA PHE A 63 -7.50 -13.81 -14.09
C PHE A 63 -8.60 -12.79 -13.81
N GLU A 64 -9.85 -13.26 -13.81
CA GLU A 64 -10.98 -12.42 -13.42
C GLU A 64 -11.03 -12.34 -11.89
N PRO A 65 -10.90 -11.15 -11.29
CA PRO A 65 -10.97 -11.02 -9.84
C PRO A 65 -12.31 -11.49 -9.27
N GLU A 66 -12.28 -12.23 -8.16
CA GLU A 66 -13.47 -12.76 -7.49
C GLU A 66 -14.31 -11.65 -6.84
N TYR A 67 -13.70 -10.51 -6.58
CA TYR A 67 -14.34 -9.40 -5.88
C TYR A 67 -14.97 -8.42 -6.88
N ASP A 68 -16.16 -7.92 -6.55
CA ASP A 68 -16.82 -6.89 -7.35
C ASP A 68 -16.42 -5.48 -6.84
N ILE A 69 -16.97 -4.45 -7.49
CA ILE A 69 -16.62 -3.06 -7.15
C ILE A 69 -17.00 -2.72 -5.71
N ARG A 70 -18.09 -3.27 -5.18
CA ARG A 70 -18.52 -3.03 -3.80
C ARG A 70 -17.50 -3.55 -2.80
N ASP A 71 -16.88 -4.69 -3.10
CA ASP A 71 -15.83 -5.26 -2.24
C ASP A 71 -14.62 -4.32 -2.14
N PHE A 72 -14.26 -3.69 -3.25
CA PHE A 72 -13.17 -2.70 -3.27
C PHE A 72 -13.50 -1.40 -2.52
N LEU A 73 -14.74 -1.23 -2.07
CA LEU A 73 -15.18 -0.06 -1.33
C LEU A 73 -15.63 -0.40 0.10
N SER A 74 -15.55 -1.67 0.48
CA SER A 74 -16.13 -2.17 1.72
C SER A 74 -15.34 -1.84 3.00
N GLY A 75 -14.07 -1.48 2.84
CA GLY A 75 -13.15 -1.35 3.97
C GLY A 75 -12.44 -2.66 4.32
N ASP A 76 -12.82 -3.76 3.70
CA ASP A 76 -12.15 -5.04 3.89
C ASP A 76 -10.84 -5.08 3.13
N ILE A 77 -9.91 -5.88 3.61
CA ILE A 77 -8.63 -6.11 2.93
C ILE A 77 -8.86 -7.19 1.87
N LEU A 78 -8.58 -6.86 0.60
CA LEU A 78 -8.70 -7.80 -0.49
C LEU A 78 -7.31 -8.31 -0.88
N SER A 79 -7.11 -9.62 -0.85
CA SER A 79 -5.82 -10.25 -1.12
C SER A 79 -5.81 -10.94 -2.48
N PHE A 80 -4.71 -10.77 -3.21
CA PHE A 80 -4.50 -11.37 -4.54
C PHE A 80 -3.10 -11.96 -4.62
N GLY A 81 -2.96 -13.06 -5.35
CA GLY A 81 -1.67 -13.71 -5.59
C GLY A 81 -1.39 -14.85 -4.62
N GLY A 82 -0.20 -15.42 -4.71
CA GLY A 82 0.26 -16.57 -3.93
C GLY A 82 1.45 -16.23 -3.04
N LEU A 83 2.65 -16.63 -3.47
CA LEU A 83 3.89 -16.33 -2.75
C LEU A 83 4.17 -14.83 -2.67
N LEU A 84 3.90 -14.11 -3.76
CA LEU A 84 3.91 -12.67 -3.79
C LEU A 84 2.46 -12.21 -3.71
N ARG A 85 2.09 -11.64 -2.58
CA ARG A 85 0.72 -11.25 -2.30
C ARG A 85 0.55 -9.76 -2.30
N VAL A 86 -0.48 -9.30 -3.01
CA VAL A 86 -0.91 -7.91 -3.02
C VAL A 86 -2.16 -7.80 -2.16
N GLU A 87 -2.17 -6.84 -1.25
CA GLU A 87 -3.32 -6.54 -0.41
C GLU A 87 -3.82 -5.13 -0.72
N VAL A 88 -5.10 -5.03 -1.08
CA VAL A 88 -5.76 -3.78 -1.42
C VAL A 88 -6.64 -3.36 -0.26
N HIS A 89 -6.41 -2.16 0.26
CA HIS A 89 -7.15 -1.58 1.37
C HIS A 89 -7.94 -0.37 0.87
N SER A 90 -9.24 -0.33 1.16
CA SER A 90 -10.06 0.86 0.89
C SER A 90 -10.18 1.77 2.12
N ALA A 91 -9.77 1.28 3.28
CA ALA A 91 -9.67 2.05 4.52
C ALA A 91 -8.63 1.39 5.42
N VAL A 92 -7.93 2.20 6.21
CA VAL A 92 -6.99 1.71 7.23
C VAL A 92 -7.17 2.49 8.52
N PRO A 93 -7.01 1.84 9.69
CA PRO A 93 -7.10 2.56 10.96
C PRO A 93 -6.02 3.63 11.11
N GLY A 94 -6.37 4.73 11.75
CA GLY A 94 -5.43 5.78 12.13
C GLY A 94 -5.25 6.90 11.13
N VAL A 95 -5.71 6.75 9.88
CA VAL A 95 -5.58 7.76 8.84
C VAL A 95 -6.81 7.77 7.93
N THR A 96 -6.95 8.86 7.17
CA THR A 96 -7.94 8.96 6.09
C THR A 96 -7.23 8.90 4.75
N TRP A 97 -7.96 8.54 3.70
CA TRP A 97 -7.41 8.58 2.34
C TRP A 97 -6.85 9.97 1.99
N GLU A 98 -7.62 11.01 2.27
CA GLU A 98 -7.25 12.39 1.92
C GLU A 98 -5.93 12.79 2.59
N ARG A 99 -5.77 12.45 3.86
CA ARG A 99 -4.53 12.72 4.59
C ARG A 99 -3.34 12.01 3.95
N VAL A 100 -3.48 10.72 3.68
CA VAL A 100 -2.39 9.91 3.10
C VAL A 100 -2.05 10.39 1.69
N TRP A 101 -3.06 10.67 0.88
CA TRP A 101 -2.87 11.16 -0.47
C TRP A 101 -2.15 12.52 -0.50
N ASN A 102 -2.57 13.44 0.36
CA ASN A 102 -1.99 14.78 0.40
C ASN A 102 -0.55 14.81 0.91
N SER A 103 -0.17 13.86 1.75
CA SER A 103 1.17 13.76 2.32
C SER A 103 2.07 12.72 1.64
N ARG A 104 1.58 12.08 0.58
CA ARG A 104 2.32 11.01 -0.10
C ARG A 104 3.67 11.50 -0.61
N GLU A 105 4.62 10.59 -0.62
CA GLU A 105 5.96 10.87 -1.12
C GLU A 105 6.19 10.11 -2.43
N ALA A 106 6.65 10.82 -3.44
CA ALA A 106 6.99 10.23 -4.74
C ALA A 106 8.30 9.45 -4.61
N GLY A 107 8.35 8.30 -5.26
CA GLY A 107 9.53 7.46 -5.31
C GLY A 107 9.44 6.47 -6.44
N GLU A 108 10.31 5.49 -6.41
CA GLU A 108 10.35 4.43 -7.41
C GLU A 108 10.46 3.07 -6.73
N PHE A 109 9.83 2.09 -7.33
CA PHE A 109 10.00 0.70 -6.97
C PHE A 109 10.47 -0.05 -8.22
N ARG A 110 11.74 -0.49 -8.21
CA ARG A 110 12.38 -1.18 -9.36
C ARG A 110 12.14 -0.47 -10.68
N GLY A 111 12.31 0.85 -10.68
CA GLY A 111 12.16 1.69 -11.88
C GLY A 111 10.72 2.11 -12.19
N VAL A 112 9.74 1.68 -11.41
CA VAL A 112 8.34 2.07 -11.59
C VAL A 112 8.03 3.23 -10.65
N SER A 113 7.55 4.35 -11.19
CA SER A 113 7.12 5.51 -10.39
C SER A 113 5.98 5.10 -9.47
N THR A 114 6.10 5.45 -8.19
CA THR A 114 5.16 5.01 -7.17
C THR A 114 5.06 6.05 -6.07
N SER A 115 3.90 6.12 -5.43
CA SER A 115 3.69 6.96 -4.26
C SER A 115 3.71 6.11 -3.01
N PHE A 116 4.44 6.58 -1.98
CA PHE A 116 4.55 5.94 -0.68
C PHE A 116 3.90 6.81 0.39
N ALA A 117 3.33 6.17 1.40
CA ALA A 117 2.85 6.89 2.58
C ALA A 117 4.01 7.59 3.28
N SER A 118 3.73 8.78 3.83
CA SER A 118 4.71 9.55 4.59
C SER A 118 5.10 8.83 5.90
N LEU A 119 6.26 9.20 6.44
CA LEU A 119 6.72 8.66 7.72
C LEU A 119 5.67 8.89 8.83
N ASP A 120 5.09 10.08 8.91
CA ASP A 120 4.08 10.39 9.92
C ASP A 120 2.82 9.52 9.77
N ASP A 121 2.38 9.27 8.53
CA ASP A 121 1.22 8.43 8.29
C ASP A 121 1.50 6.95 8.58
N LEU A 122 2.70 6.47 8.27
CA LEU A 122 3.09 5.11 8.63
C LEU A 122 3.11 4.93 10.16
N ILE A 123 3.61 5.92 10.90
CA ILE A 123 3.57 5.92 12.37
C ILE A 123 2.12 5.87 12.85
N ALA A 124 1.25 6.72 12.32
CA ALA A 124 -0.17 6.77 12.72
C ALA A 124 -0.87 5.43 12.48
N MET A 125 -0.62 4.80 11.33
CA MET A 125 -1.19 3.49 11.01
C MET A 125 -0.69 2.41 11.97
N LYS A 126 0.60 2.38 12.26
CA LYS A 126 1.19 1.41 13.20
C LYS A 126 0.71 1.62 14.64
N GLN A 127 0.51 2.86 15.06
CA GLN A 127 -0.05 3.15 16.39
C GLN A 127 -1.49 2.64 16.51
N ALA A 128 -2.28 2.80 15.45
CA ALA A 128 -3.67 2.35 15.46
C ALA A 128 -3.81 0.83 15.50
N THR A 129 -2.84 0.09 14.95
CA THR A 129 -2.83 -1.38 14.91
C THR A 129 -1.79 -1.99 15.83
N GLY A 130 -1.01 -1.19 16.53
CA GLY A 130 0.24 -1.55 17.22
C GLY A 130 0.12 -2.39 18.47
N ARG A 131 -0.99 -3.10 18.66
CA ARG A 131 -1.12 -4.11 19.71
C ARG A 131 -0.56 -5.47 19.29
N ARG A 132 -0.21 -5.61 18.01
CA ARG A 132 0.38 -6.83 17.47
C ARG A 132 1.89 -6.79 17.68
N GLU A 133 2.47 -7.81 18.25
CA GLU A 133 3.91 -7.91 18.49
C GLU A 133 4.73 -7.59 17.24
N LYS A 134 4.28 -8.03 16.07
CA LYS A 134 4.99 -7.81 14.80
C LYS A 134 5.07 -6.34 14.38
N ASP A 135 4.15 -5.49 14.86
CA ASP A 135 4.10 -4.06 14.50
C ASP A 135 4.95 -3.20 15.44
N MET A 136 5.22 -3.67 16.65
CA MET A 136 5.97 -2.91 17.65
C MET A 136 7.41 -2.58 17.23
N PRO A 137 8.18 -3.51 16.63
CA PRO A 137 9.53 -3.18 16.15
C PRO A 137 9.53 -2.13 15.06
N ASP A 138 8.58 -2.19 14.13
CA ASP A 138 8.45 -1.19 13.06
C ASP A 138 8.14 0.19 13.63
N LEU A 139 7.21 0.26 14.57
CA LEU A 139 6.83 1.52 15.20
C LEU A 139 8.02 2.18 15.90
N ALA A 140 8.80 1.39 16.66
CA ALA A 140 9.98 1.90 17.34
C ALA A 140 11.02 2.45 16.33
N ARG A 141 11.25 1.74 15.24
CA ARG A 141 12.18 2.14 14.19
C ARG A 141 11.73 3.41 13.48
N LEU A 142 10.43 3.51 13.17
CA LEU A 142 9.86 4.68 12.52
C LEU A 142 9.94 5.93 13.42
N ARG A 143 9.65 5.78 14.71
CA ARG A 143 9.77 6.88 15.68
C ARG A 143 11.21 7.36 15.81
N LYS A 144 12.16 6.44 15.82
CA LYS A 144 13.57 6.76 15.86
C LYS A 144 14.01 7.53 14.62
N LEU A 145 13.54 7.13 13.45
CA LEU A 145 13.80 7.83 12.19
C LEU A 145 13.22 9.24 12.22
N LYS A 146 12.01 9.40 12.73
CA LYS A 146 11.38 10.72 12.87
C LYS A 146 12.21 11.65 13.74
N LYS A 147 12.72 11.17 14.88
CA LYS A 147 13.60 11.96 15.75
C LYS A 147 14.87 12.40 15.03
N ARG A 148 15.48 11.51 14.24
CA ARG A 148 16.69 11.83 13.46
C ARG A 148 16.43 12.92 12.42
N ARG A 149 15.20 12.98 11.88
CA ARG A 149 14.80 14.01 10.92
C ARG A 149 14.37 15.33 11.60
N GLY A 150 14.45 15.40 12.94
CA GLY A 150 14.10 16.61 13.70
C GLY A 150 12.61 16.87 13.81
N GLY A 151 11.80 15.83 13.56
CA GLY A 151 10.33 15.97 13.58
C GLY A 151 9.65 15.54 14.85
#